data_10c5d469adfded99ed2f58de45c6704d
#
_entry.id   10c5d469adfded99ed2f58de45c6704d
#
_cell.length_a   1.000
_cell.length_b   1.000
_cell.length_c   1.000
_cell.angle_alpha   90.00
_cell.angle_beta   90.00
_cell.angle_gamma   90.00
#
_symmetry.space_group_name_H-M   'P 1'
#
loop_
_entity.id
_entity.type
_entity.pdbx_description
1 polymer ?
#
loop_
_entity_poly.entity_id
_entity_poly.type
_entity_poly.pdbx_seq_one_letter_code
_entity_poly.pdbx_strand_id
1 'polypeptide(L)'
;VMGWAIIDHLRYRSVILTNAYPLQAEMILSTIQEIRQQLDLEIKLPQAVISPSVSTPCSIGLLPWKTVLVLPQKQYSQQQIRLILMHELIHLSRRDQYVRFSLVFMCAICWFNPFMWKAIKKSAEDLERSCDEQVLTGMSEQNRTVYADLILHTACDSHGFTTCLSSSAESLKYRLNSMIDPPATHSGALLCGIVFFSLMLLSSIVNITYDLKPFSQVLLQDNFDQQIQVTHCFDINTNHTLTVKDPDGMAEYLQSMVLSKTAREPQYDFKHHFVIELYTDQADYWINLEDDTIRYNDNTLNLSMQYHVNGGIDWDYLMSITETAE
;
A
#
# COMPACT_ATOMS: atom_id res chain seq x y z
N VAL A 1 -12.10 -13.39 -2.84
CA VAL A 1 -10.98 -13.64 -3.78
C VAL A 1 -9.80 -14.25 -3.03
N MET A 2 -9.23 -13.59 -2.00
CA MET A 2 -8.03 -14.09 -1.30
C MET A 2 -8.25 -15.43 -0.59
N GLY A 3 -9.36 -15.58 0.16
CA GLY A 3 -9.68 -16.85 0.83
C GLY A 3 -9.83 -18.01 -0.15
N TRP A 4 -10.44 -17.76 -1.30
CA TRP A 4 -10.57 -18.76 -2.37
C TRP A 4 -9.22 -19.14 -2.96
N ALA A 5 -8.34 -18.17 -3.21
CA ALA A 5 -6.98 -18.43 -3.72
C ALA A 5 -6.12 -19.26 -2.73
N ILE A 6 -6.25 -19.02 -1.42
CA ILE A 6 -5.57 -19.81 -0.40
C ILE A 6 -6.12 -21.25 -0.36
N ILE A 7 -7.44 -21.41 -0.40
CA ILE A 7 -8.10 -22.72 -0.39
C ILE A 7 -7.67 -23.51 -1.64
N ASP A 8 -7.67 -22.86 -2.80
CA ASP A 8 -7.27 -23.50 -4.07
C ASP A 8 -5.80 -23.93 -4.04
N HIS A 9 -4.92 -23.07 -3.53
CA HIS A 9 -3.51 -23.43 -3.32
C HIS A 9 -3.34 -24.63 -2.36
N LEU A 10 -4.08 -24.66 -1.27
CA LEU A 10 -4.01 -25.78 -0.30
C LEU A 10 -4.55 -27.08 -0.90
N ARG A 11 -5.63 -27.00 -1.69
CA ARG A 11 -6.17 -28.15 -2.43
C ARG A 11 -5.17 -28.64 -3.47
N TYR A 12 -4.61 -27.75 -4.27
CA TYR A 12 -3.60 -28.07 -5.29
C TYR A 12 -2.39 -28.75 -4.63
N ARG A 13 -1.89 -28.19 -3.53
CA ARG A 13 -0.81 -28.79 -2.74
C ARG A 13 -1.16 -30.21 -2.26
N SER A 14 -2.37 -30.39 -1.73
CA SER A 14 -2.82 -31.69 -1.24
C SER A 14 -2.84 -32.73 -2.36
N VAL A 15 -3.40 -32.38 -3.52
CA VAL A 15 -3.47 -33.30 -4.68
C VAL A 15 -2.08 -33.72 -5.16
N ILE A 16 -1.13 -32.77 -5.21
CA ILE A 16 0.22 -33.08 -5.69
C ILE A 16 0.98 -33.96 -4.68
N LEU A 17 0.84 -33.68 -3.38
CA LEU A 17 1.61 -34.39 -2.34
C LEU A 17 0.99 -35.75 -1.97
N THR A 18 -0.30 -35.99 -2.24
CA THR A 18 -0.96 -37.28 -1.92
C THR A 18 -0.34 -38.43 -2.65
N ASN A 19 0.09 -38.25 -3.91
CA ASN A 19 0.70 -39.26 -4.75
C ASN A 19 2.22 -39.06 -4.91
N ALA A 20 2.83 -38.21 -4.09
CA ALA A 20 4.25 -37.92 -4.16
C ALA A 20 5.05 -38.90 -3.29
N TYR A 21 6.21 -39.30 -3.78
CA TYR A 21 7.16 -40.12 -3.04
C TYR A 21 8.51 -39.39 -2.90
N PRO A 22 9.23 -39.60 -1.79
CA PRO A 22 10.47 -38.89 -1.53
C PRO A 22 11.51 -39.23 -2.58
N LEU A 23 12.25 -38.21 -3.00
CA LEU A 23 13.36 -38.37 -3.90
C LEU A 23 14.53 -39.05 -3.18
N GLN A 24 14.85 -40.27 -3.52
CA GLN A 24 15.95 -41.04 -2.92
C GLN A 24 17.21 -41.06 -3.81
N ALA A 25 17.21 -40.33 -4.94
CA ALA A 25 18.34 -40.31 -5.85
C ALA A 25 19.49 -39.46 -5.27
N GLU A 26 20.52 -40.13 -4.74
CA GLU A 26 21.73 -39.46 -4.22
C GLU A 26 22.34 -38.48 -5.22
N MET A 27 22.31 -38.82 -6.51
CA MET A 27 22.79 -37.94 -7.59
C MET A 27 22.09 -36.57 -7.61
N ILE A 28 20.76 -36.53 -7.39
CA ILE A 28 20.02 -35.27 -7.40
C ILE A 28 20.30 -34.47 -6.13
N LEU A 29 20.42 -35.12 -4.99
CA LEU A 29 20.76 -34.46 -3.73
C LEU A 29 22.17 -33.88 -3.78
N SER A 30 23.15 -34.60 -4.36
CA SER A 30 24.51 -34.08 -4.55
C SER A 30 24.51 -32.89 -5.51
N THR A 31 23.75 -32.96 -6.61
CA THR A 31 23.63 -31.86 -7.56
C THR A 31 23.01 -30.61 -6.91
N ILE A 32 22.03 -30.74 -6.05
CA ILE A 32 21.45 -29.64 -5.27
C ILE A 32 22.51 -29.01 -4.36
N GLN A 33 23.33 -29.81 -3.68
CA GLN A 33 24.41 -29.31 -2.83
C GLN A 33 25.48 -28.57 -3.62
N GLU A 34 25.87 -29.11 -4.78
CA GLU A 34 26.83 -28.44 -5.68
C GLU A 34 26.33 -27.09 -6.16
N ILE A 35 25.07 -27.02 -6.63
CA ILE A 35 24.47 -25.75 -7.09
C ILE A 35 24.40 -24.74 -5.95
N ARG A 36 24.01 -25.19 -4.75
CA ARG A 36 23.96 -24.35 -3.56
C ARG A 36 25.31 -23.74 -3.24
N GLN A 37 26.38 -24.53 -3.29
CA GLN A 37 27.73 -24.05 -3.07
C GLN A 37 28.23 -23.15 -4.20
N GLN A 38 27.94 -23.50 -5.45
CA GLN A 38 28.36 -22.72 -6.63
C GLN A 38 27.74 -21.32 -6.64
N LEU A 39 26.49 -21.21 -6.22
CA LEU A 39 25.73 -19.94 -6.22
C LEU A 39 25.72 -19.24 -4.85
N ASP A 40 26.45 -19.76 -3.87
CA ASP A 40 26.49 -19.26 -2.48
C ASP A 40 25.09 -19.01 -1.90
N LEU A 41 24.19 -20.00 -2.05
CA LEU A 41 22.82 -19.85 -1.62
C LEU A 41 22.65 -20.21 -0.14
N GLU A 42 22.30 -19.23 0.68
CA GLU A 42 21.96 -19.41 2.11
C GLU A 42 20.54 -19.91 2.31
N ILE A 43 20.20 -21.07 1.74
CA ILE A 43 18.88 -21.68 1.89
C ILE A 43 18.99 -23.03 2.59
N LYS A 44 17.97 -23.37 3.38
CA LYS A 44 17.77 -24.77 3.82
C LYS A 44 17.40 -25.60 2.60
N LEU A 45 18.01 -26.78 2.46
CA LEU A 45 17.64 -27.70 1.39
C LEU A 45 16.13 -28.02 1.49
N PRO A 46 15.36 -27.79 0.43
CA PRO A 46 13.96 -28.14 0.42
C PRO A 46 13.80 -29.66 0.42
N GLN A 47 12.72 -30.15 0.96
CA GLN A 47 12.34 -31.54 0.74
C GLN A 47 12.02 -31.70 -0.75
N ALA A 48 12.68 -32.67 -1.40
CA ALA A 48 12.44 -32.98 -2.80
C ALA A 48 11.57 -34.23 -2.93
N VAL A 49 10.57 -34.18 -3.77
CA VAL A 49 9.64 -35.28 -4.05
C VAL A 49 9.42 -35.43 -5.55
N ILE A 50 9.06 -36.63 -5.96
CA ILE A 50 8.58 -36.91 -7.31
C ILE A 50 7.07 -37.11 -7.25
N SER A 51 6.33 -36.44 -8.14
CA SER A 51 4.89 -36.58 -8.23
C SER A 51 4.44 -36.81 -9.68
N PRO A 52 3.59 -37.83 -9.95
CA PRO A 52 2.99 -38.02 -11.26
C PRO A 52 1.92 -36.97 -11.58
N SER A 53 1.48 -36.22 -10.57
CA SER A 53 0.42 -35.21 -10.72
C SER A 53 0.92 -33.89 -11.31
N VAL A 54 2.22 -33.72 -11.52
CA VAL A 54 2.80 -32.54 -12.14
C VAL A 54 3.46 -32.88 -13.47
N SER A 55 3.33 -32.01 -14.44
CA SER A 55 3.96 -32.14 -15.76
C SER A 55 5.29 -31.38 -15.85
N THR A 56 5.48 -30.38 -15.01
CA THR A 56 6.66 -29.52 -14.95
C THR A 56 7.24 -29.47 -13.54
N PRO A 57 8.56 -29.33 -13.40
CA PRO A 57 9.17 -29.06 -12.11
C PRO A 57 8.58 -27.79 -11.47
N CYS A 58 8.40 -27.81 -10.17
CA CYS A 58 7.87 -26.64 -9.45
C CYS A 58 8.21 -26.70 -7.96
N SER A 59 8.23 -25.54 -7.32
CA SER A 59 8.35 -25.42 -5.87
C SER A 59 7.00 -25.02 -5.26
N ILE A 60 6.52 -25.80 -4.29
CA ILE A 60 5.20 -25.60 -3.67
C ILE A 60 5.35 -25.33 -2.19
N GLY A 61 4.77 -24.23 -1.71
CA GLY A 61 4.70 -23.86 -0.30
C GLY A 61 4.53 -22.36 -0.12
N LEU A 62 3.63 -21.95 0.78
CA LEU A 62 3.44 -20.54 1.14
C LEU A 62 4.51 -20.05 2.12
N LEU A 63 5.10 -20.98 2.89
CA LEU A 63 6.06 -20.64 3.92
C LEU A 63 7.42 -21.27 3.57
N PRO A 64 8.55 -20.54 3.73
CA PRO A 64 9.87 -21.00 3.29
C PRO A 64 10.27 -22.35 3.92
N TRP A 65 9.89 -22.57 5.18
CA TRP A 65 10.20 -23.80 5.91
C TRP A 65 9.27 -24.98 5.58
N LYS A 66 8.22 -24.76 4.79
CA LYS A 66 7.27 -25.76 4.31
C LYS A 66 7.29 -25.92 2.79
N THR A 67 8.30 -25.36 2.14
CA THR A 67 8.45 -25.46 0.68
C THR A 67 8.98 -26.82 0.32
N VAL A 68 8.35 -27.44 -0.69
CA VAL A 68 8.72 -28.73 -1.23
C VAL A 68 9.03 -28.55 -2.72
N LEU A 69 10.17 -29.05 -3.13
CA LEU A 69 10.54 -29.13 -4.54
C LEU A 69 9.88 -30.38 -5.14
N VAL A 70 9.07 -30.19 -6.14
CA VAL A 70 8.35 -31.28 -6.81
C VAL A 70 8.87 -31.44 -8.22
N LEU A 71 9.32 -32.66 -8.54
CA LEU A 71 9.75 -33.04 -9.85
C LEU A 71 8.71 -33.97 -10.51
N PRO A 72 8.45 -33.83 -11.82
CA PRO A 72 7.58 -34.77 -12.52
C PRO A 72 8.25 -36.12 -12.69
N GLN A 73 7.43 -37.15 -12.88
CA GLN A 73 7.92 -38.50 -13.17
C GLN A 73 8.37 -38.62 -14.65
N LYS A 74 9.46 -37.90 -14.98
CA LYS A 74 10.05 -37.90 -16.33
C LYS A 74 11.53 -38.22 -16.24
N GLN A 75 12.06 -38.74 -17.35
CA GLN A 75 13.50 -38.93 -17.47
C GLN A 75 14.12 -37.64 -18.03
N TYR A 76 15.06 -37.09 -17.29
CA TYR A 76 15.86 -35.96 -17.69
C TYR A 76 17.33 -36.38 -17.81
N SER A 77 18.06 -35.80 -18.76
CA SER A 77 19.52 -35.93 -18.79
C SER A 77 20.12 -35.23 -17.57
N GLN A 78 21.34 -35.61 -17.18
CA GLN A 78 22.04 -34.99 -16.05
C GLN A 78 22.19 -33.47 -16.23
N GLN A 79 22.42 -33.01 -17.45
CA GLN A 79 22.49 -31.57 -17.77
C GLN A 79 21.13 -30.89 -17.61
N GLN A 80 20.06 -31.50 -18.09
CA GLN A 80 18.70 -30.95 -17.95
C GLN A 80 18.28 -30.85 -16.49
N ILE A 81 18.49 -31.90 -15.68
CA ILE A 81 18.13 -31.87 -14.26
C ILE A 81 18.92 -30.80 -13.51
N ARG A 82 20.22 -30.62 -13.82
CA ARG A 82 21.02 -29.56 -13.22
C ARG A 82 20.45 -28.17 -13.52
N LEU A 83 20.04 -27.89 -14.76
CA LEU A 83 19.47 -26.61 -15.18
C LEU A 83 18.12 -26.35 -14.51
N ILE A 84 17.25 -27.40 -14.44
CA ILE A 84 15.98 -27.34 -13.72
C ILE A 84 16.20 -27.01 -12.23
N LEU A 85 17.07 -27.75 -11.57
CA LEU A 85 17.36 -27.55 -10.16
C LEU A 85 17.95 -26.16 -9.90
N MET A 86 18.81 -25.66 -10.79
CA MET A 86 19.38 -24.32 -10.68
C MET A 86 18.29 -23.26 -10.73
N HIS A 87 17.36 -23.35 -11.68
CA HIS A 87 16.22 -22.45 -11.81
C HIS A 87 15.32 -22.46 -10.54
N GLU A 88 14.92 -23.64 -10.08
CA GLU A 88 14.08 -23.77 -8.88
C GLU A 88 14.77 -23.28 -7.60
N LEU A 89 16.07 -23.55 -7.45
CA LEU A 89 16.82 -23.11 -6.28
C LEU A 89 17.03 -21.58 -6.26
N ILE A 90 17.15 -20.95 -7.42
CA ILE A 90 17.19 -19.48 -7.53
C ILE A 90 15.85 -18.88 -7.08
N HIS A 91 14.70 -19.41 -7.52
CA HIS A 91 13.38 -18.98 -7.04
C HIS A 91 13.24 -19.11 -5.52
N LEU A 92 13.72 -20.22 -4.95
CA LEU A 92 13.71 -20.47 -3.52
C LEU A 92 14.59 -19.49 -2.74
N SER A 93 15.79 -19.23 -3.24
CA SER A 93 16.75 -18.28 -2.65
C SER A 93 16.22 -16.86 -2.62
N ARG A 94 15.63 -16.42 -3.71
CA ARG A 94 15.03 -15.08 -3.87
C ARG A 94 13.68 -14.96 -3.12
N ARG A 95 13.14 -16.08 -2.67
CA ARG A 95 11.83 -16.13 -2.01
C ARG A 95 10.70 -15.60 -2.90
N ASP A 96 10.74 -15.88 -4.18
CA ASP A 96 9.78 -15.39 -5.18
C ASP A 96 8.32 -15.76 -4.86
N GLN A 97 8.11 -16.78 -4.04
CA GLN A 97 6.80 -17.17 -3.51
C GLN A 97 6.11 -16.06 -2.73
N TYR A 98 6.87 -15.26 -1.94
CA TYR A 98 6.29 -14.12 -1.22
C TYR A 98 5.88 -13.00 -2.17
N VAL A 99 6.69 -12.76 -3.21
CA VAL A 99 6.34 -11.76 -4.23
C VAL A 99 5.05 -12.18 -4.93
N ARG A 100 4.93 -13.45 -5.34
CA ARG A 100 3.70 -13.99 -5.95
C ARG A 100 2.51 -13.89 -5.01
N PHE A 101 2.67 -14.24 -3.73
CA PHE A 101 1.61 -14.09 -2.72
C PHE A 101 1.20 -12.63 -2.54
N SER A 102 2.16 -11.71 -2.43
CA SER A 102 1.90 -10.27 -2.33
C SER A 102 1.15 -9.73 -3.55
N LEU A 103 1.49 -10.19 -4.76
CA LEU A 103 0.78 -9.83 -5.99
C LEU A 103 -0.69 -10.29 -5.95
N VAL A 104 -0.95 -11.51 -5.50
CA VAL A 104 -2.34 -12.03 -5.33
C VAL A 104 -3.09 -11.24 -4.27
N PHE A 105 -2.43 -10.88 -3.17
CA PHE A 105 -3.00 -10.06 -2.11
C PHE A 105 -3.39 -8.65 -2.62
N MET A 106 -2.48 -8.00 -3.34
CA MET A 106 -2.75 -6.69 -3.97
C MET A 106 -3.88 -6.77 -4.99
N CYS A 107 -3.95 -7.87 -5.76
CA CYS A 107 -5.06 -8.12 -6.67
C CYS A 107 -6.40 -8.24 -5.92
N ALA A 108 -6.40 -8.88 -4.76
CA ALA A 108 -7.60 -9.03 -3.95
C ALA A 108 -8.11 -7.70 -3.38
N ILE A 109 -7.21 -6.79 -3.01
CA ILE A 109 -7.55 -5.44 -2.55
C ILE A 109 -8.01 -4.56 -3.71
N CYS A 110 -7.26 -4.57 -4.82
CA CYS A 110 -7.50 -3.72 -5.99
C CYS A 110 -8.26 -4.46 -7.10
N TRP A 111 -9.14 -5.40 -6.76
CA TRP A 111 -9.84 -6.28 -7.71
C TRP A 111 -10.64 -5.53 -8.79
N PHE A 112 -11.10 -4.33 -8.49
CA PHE A 112 -11.86 -3.46 -9.38
C PHE A 112 -10.99 -2.70 -10.39
N ASN A 113 -9.64 -2.71 -10.22
CA ASN A 113 -8.72 -1.98 -11.08
C ASN A 113 -8.14 -2.88 -12.18
N PRO A 114 -8.52 -2.69 -13.47
CA PRO A 114 -8.05 -3.54 -14.56
C PRO A 114 -6.54 -3.41 -14.82
N PHE A 115 -5.91 -2.29 -14.44
CA PHE A 115 -4.47 -2.12 -14.56
C PHE A 115 -3.70 -3.05 -13.61
N MET A 116 -4.27 -3.35 -12.43
CA MET A 116 -3.65 -4.29 -11.49
C MET A 116 -3.54 -5.70 -12.07
N TRP A 117 -4.55 -6.16 -12.80
CA TRP A 117 -4.50 -7.47 -13.47
C TRP A 117 -3.35 -7.56 -14.48
N LYS A 118 -3.17 -6.50 -15.29
CA LYS A 118 -2.05 -6.42 -16.25
C LYS A 118 -0.70 -6.35 -15.52
N ALA A 119 -0.61 -5.54 -14.47
CA ALA A 119 0.62 -5.40 -13.66
C ALA A 119 1.05 -6.72 -13.03
N ILE A 120 0.10 -7.48 -12.47
CA ILE A 120 0.39 -8.79 -11.86
C ILE A 120 0.89 -9.79 -12.89
N LYS A 121 0.21 -9.88 -14.06
CA LYS A 121 0.66 -10.74 -15.13
C LYS A 121 2.08 -10.39 -15.57
N LYS A 122 2.36 -9.09 -15.78
CA LYS A 122 3.68 -8.61 -16.18
C LYS A 122 4.74 -8.86 -15.11
N SER A 123 4.42 -8.63 -13.84
CA SER A 123 5.34 -8.91 -12.73
C SER A 123 5.67 -10.40 -12.62
N ALA A 124 4.71 -11.28 -12.86
CA ALA A 124 4.96 -12.73 -12.89
C ALA A 124 5.89 -13.12 -14.04
N GLU A 125 5.72 -12.54 -15.24
CA GLU A 125 6.60 -12.74 -16.40
C GLU A 125 8.02 -12.21 -16.12
N ASP A 126 8.15 -11.06 -15.47
CA ASP A 126 9.43 -10.45 -15.14
C ASP A 126 10.18 -11.24 -14.04
N LEU A 127 9.46 -11.89 -13.10
CA LEU A 127 10.05 -12.82 -12.13
C LEU A 127 10.71 -14.00 -12.82
N GLU A 128 10.00 -14.63 -13.78
CA GLU A 128 10.53 -15.74 -14.57
C GLU A 128 11.77 -15.30 -15.37
N ARG A 129 11.66 -14.19 -16.10
CA ARG A 129 12.76 -13.65 -16.87
C ARG A 129 14.00 -13.36 -16.02
N SER A 130 13.82 -12.71 -14.88
CA SER A 130 14.93 -12.39 -13.97
C SER A 130 15.57 -13.67 -13.38
N CYS A 131 14.81 -14.74 -13.20
CA CYS A 131 15.34 -16.04 -12.81
C CYS A 131 16.17 -16.64 -13.95
N ASP A 132 15.64 -16.62 -15.18
CA ASP A 132 16.34 -17.11 -16.37
C ASP A 132 17.67 -16.37 -16.59
N GLU A 133 17.68 -15.04 -16.47
CA GLU A 133 18.91 -14.23 -16.58
C GLU A 133 19.96 -14.67 -15.57
N GLN A 134 19.54 -14.97 -14.34
CA GLN A 134 20.46 -15.43 -13.29
C GLN A 134 21.00 -16.84 -13.58
N VAL A 135 20.15 -17.75 -14.08
CA VAL A 135 20.56 -19.09 -14.53
C VAL A 135 21.60 -18.98 -15.65
N LEU A 136 21.39 -18.06 -16.60
CA LEU A 136 22.25 -17.89 -17.78
C LEU A 136 23.55 -17.12 -17.50
N THR A 137 23.69 -16.54 -16.32
CA THR A 137 24.89 -15.77 -15.94
C THR A 137 26.15 -16.67 -16.01
N GLY A 138 27.12 -16.28 -16.82
CA GLY A 138 28.35 -17.03 -17.00
C GLY A 138 28.28 -18.31 -17.83
N MET A 139 27.09 -18.62 -18.44
CA MET A 139 26.92 -19.79 -19.30
C MET A 139 27.46 -19.55 -20.71
N SER A 140 28.03 -20.61 -21.29
CA SER A 140 28.41 -20.64 -22.72
C SER A 140 27.15 -20.62 -23.63
N GLU A 141 27.30 -20.15 -24.86
CA GLU A 141 26.20 -20.14 -25.83
C GLU A 141 25.56 -21.53 -26.05
N GLN A 142 26.37 -22.57 -26.05
CA GLN A 142 25.85 -23.93 -26.18
C GLN A 142 24.94 -24.33 -25.02
N ASN A 143 25.29 -23.99 -23.79
CA ASN A 143 24.46 -24.27 -22.61
C ASN A 143 23.19 -23.40 -22.59
N ARG A 144 23.24 -22.17 -23.10
CA ARG A 144 22.07 -21.29 -23.27
C ARG A 144 21.07 -21.89 -24.22
N THR A 145 21.54 -22.46 -25.36
CA THR A 145 20.67 -23.14 -26.32
C THR A 145 19.99 -24.36 -25.67
N VAL A 146 20.72 -25.19 -24.93
CA VAL A 146 20.17 -26.34 -24.22
C VAL A 146 19.10 -25.90 -23.18
N TYR A 147 19.35 -24.79 -22.52
CA TYR A 147 18.37 -24.24 -21.54
C TYR A 147 17.11 -23.70 -22.22
N ALA A 148 17.26 -22.97 -23.33
CA ALA A 148 16.13 -22.48 -24.12
C ALA A 148 15.26 -23.62 -24.65
N ASP A 149 15.89 -24.68 -25.17
CA ASP A 149 15.22 -25.88 -25.64
C ASP A 149 14.47 -26.61 -24.51
N LEU A 150 15.11 -26.71 -23.33
CA LEU A 150 14.49 -27.30 -22.15
C LEU A 150 13.22 -26.52 -21.72
N ILE A 151 13.27 -25.19 -21.72
CA ILE A 151 12.10 -24.35 -21.38
C ILE A 151 11.00 -24.53 -22.41
N LEU A 152 11.35 -24.59 -23.71
CA LEU A 152 10.40 -24.81 -24.78
C LEU A 152 9.69 -26.16 -24.59
N HIS A 153 10.44 -27.23 -24.38
CA HIS A 153 9.87 -28.56 -24.15
C HIS A 153 8.99 -28.62 -22.90
N THR A 154 9.45 -28.01 -21.79
CA THR A 154 8.66 -27.98 -20.55
C THR A 154 7.34 -27.23 -20.72
N ALA A 155 7.34 -26.16 -21.47
CA ALA A 155 6.12 -25.38 -21.77
C ALA A 155 5.14 -26.15 -22.68
N CYS A 156 5.64 -26.88 -23.67
CA CYS A 156 4.81 -27.73 -24.54
C CYS A 156 4.14 -28.88 -23.78
N ASP A 157 4.84 -29.47 -22.82
CA ASP A 157 4.34 -30.57 -22.00
C ASP A 157 3.28 -30.15 -20.97
N SER A 158 3.31 -28.91 -20.52
CA SER A 158 2.35 -28.39 -19.53
C SER A 158 0.97 -28.05 -20.10
N HIS A 159 0.86 -27.97 -21.42
CA HIS A 159 -0.34 -27.52 -22.10
C HIS A 159 -0.91 -28.62 -23.01
N GLY A 160 -1.86 -29.39 -22.46
CA GLY A 160 -2.81 -30.07 -23.32
C GLY A 160 -3.55 -29.05 -24.21
N PHE A 161 -4.01 -29.49 -25.37
CA PHE A 161 -4.68 -28.73 -26.43
C PHE A 161 -5.88 -27.88 -25.97
N THR A 162 -5.68 -26.84 -25.17
CA THR A 162 -6.75 -25.95 -24.74
C THR A 162 -6.44 -24.49 -25.04
N THR A 163 -7.50 -23.72 -25.19
CA THR A 163 -7.59 -22.32 -25.62
C THR A 163 -6.81 -21.26 -24.78
N CYS A 164 -6.02 -21.68 -23.79
CA CYS A 164 -5.11 -20.81 -23.04
C CYS A 164 -3.76 -20.55 -23.74
N LEU A 165 -3.60 -21.00 -24.98
CA LEU A 165 -2.35 -20.92 -25.74
C LEU A 165 -1.82 -19.50 -25.98
N SER A 166 -2.68 -18.47 -26.02
CA SER A 166 -2.22 -17.14 -26.41
C SER A 166 -1.40 -16.45 -25.31
N SER A 167 -1.83 -16.54 -24.05
CA SER A 167 -1.13 -15.84 -22.95
C SER A 167 0.14 -16.55 -22.50
N SER A 168 0.16 -17.88 -22.57
CA SER A 168 1.35 -18.67 -22.24
C SER A 168 2.38 -18.64 -23.35
N ALA A 169 1.96 -18.63 -24.62
CA ALA A 169 2.86 -18.49 -25.77
C ALA A 169 3.53 -17.12 -25.81
N GLU A 170 2.81 -16.05 -25.43
CA GLU A 170 3.37 -14.71 -25.34
C GLU A 170 4.43 -14.61 -24.22
N SER A 171 4.14 -15.18 -23.06
CA SER A 171 5.08 -15.26 -21.92
C SER A 171 6.33 -16.07 -22.29
N LEU A 172 6.15 -17.23 -22.93
CA LEU A 172 7.26 -18.05 -23.40
C LEU A 172 8.12 -17.32 -24.44
N LYS A 173 7.49 -16.68 -25.42
CA LYS A 173 8.18 -15.85 -26.42
C LYS A 173 8.99 -14.73 -25.75
N TYR A 174 8.41 -14.10 -24.73
CA TYR A 174 9.08 -13.05 -23.97
C TYR A 174 10.33 -13.58 -23.24
N ARG A 175 10.26 -14.76 -22.61
CA ARG A 175 11.41 -15.42 -21.97
C ARG A 175 12.48 -15.77 -23.00
N LEU A 176 12.12 -16.43 -24.10
CA LEU A 176 13.06 -16.84 -25.13
C LEU A 176 13.77 -15.65 -25.81
N ASN A 177 13.01 -14.57 -26.11
CA ASN A 177 13.61 -13.36 -26.67
C ASN A 177 14.63 -12.72 -25.74
N SER A 178 14.36 -12.68 -24.42
CA SER A 178 15.29 -12.13 -23.45
C SER A 178 16.56 -12.95 -23.26
N MET A 179 16.55 -14.24 -23.62
CA MET A 179 17.73 -15.12 -23.62
C MET A 179 18.65 -14.87 -24.81
N ILE A 180 18.05 -14.50 -25.95
CA ILE A 180 18.76 -14.23 -27.22
C ILE A 180 19.33 -12.81 -27.21
N ASP A 181 18.48 -11.84 -26.81
CA ASP A 181 18.83 -10.41 -26.77
C ASP A 181 18.47 -9.84 -25.39
N PRO A 182 19.38 -9.95 -24.42
CA PRO A 182 19.11 -9.47 -23.09
C PRO A 182 18.96 -7.94 -23.07
N PRO A 183 17.82 -7.40 -22.64
CA PRO A 183 17.62 -5.96 -22.58
C PRO A 183 18.59 -5.33 -21.57
N ALA A 184 19.00 -4.09 -21.85
CA ALA A 184 19.82 -3.32 -20.92
C ALA A 184 19.10 -3.15 -19.58
N THR A 185 19.72 -3.59 -18.50
CA THR A 185 19.18 -3.44 -17.16
C THR A 185 19.39 -2.01 -16.67
N HIS A 186 18.31 -1.31 -16.33
CA HIS A 186 18.36 -0.01 -15.68
C HIS A 186 17.96 -0.14 -14.21
N SER A 187 18.69 0.59 -13.35
CA SER A 187 18.31 0.64 -11.94
C SER A 187 16.95 1.30 -11.77
N GLY A 188 15.97 0.56 -11.23
CA GLY A 188 14.65 1.10 -10.89
C GLY A 188 14.64 2.03 -9.66
N ALA A 189 15.78 2.27 -9.02
CA ALA A 189 15.88 3.06 -7.80
C ALA A 189 15.32 4.48 -7.96
N LEU A 190 15.60 5.14 -9.09
CA LEU A 190 15.10 6.48 -9.39
C LEU A 190 13.56 6.47 -9.54
N LEU A 191 13.00 5.49 -10.23
CA LEU A 191 11.56 5.35 -10.39
C LEU A 191 10.88 5.08 -9.03
N CYS A 192 11.42 4.16 -8.23
CA CYS A 192 10.96 3.89 -6.88
C CYS A 192 11.03 5.15 -5.99
N GLY A 193 12.10 5.94 -6.11
CA GLY A 193 12.26 7.21 -5.42
C GLY A 193 11.18 8.22 -5.80
N ILE A 194 10.88 8.38 -7.10
CA ILE A 194 9.82 9.27 -7.58
C ILE A 194 8.45 8.82 -7.06
N VAL A 195 8.14 7.53 -7.14
CA VAL A 195 6.85 6.99 -6.64
C VAL A 195 6.74 7.19 -5.13
N PHE A 196 7.79 6.88 -4.37
CA PHE A 196 7.79 7.09 -2.92
C PHE A 196 7.58 8.55 -2.54
N PHE A 197 8.30 9.47 -3.22
CA PHE A 197 8.18 10.91 -3.00
C PHE A 197 6.78 11.44 -3.37
N SER A 198 6.21 10.96 -4.48
CA SER A 198 4.84 11.33 -4.88
C SER A 198 3.79 10.86 -3.88
N LEU A 199 3.93 9.64 -3.31
CA LEU A 199 3.05 9.13 -2.26
C LEU A 199 3.18 9.93 -0.96
N MET A 200 4.40 10.35 -0.59
CA MET A 200 4.65 11.24 0.55
C MET A 200 3.96 12.59 0.37
N LEU A 201 4.05 13.21 -0.82
CA LEU A 201 3.38 14.46 -1.13
C LEU A 201 1.85 14.32 -1.07
N LEU A 202 1.29 13.25 -1.64
CA LEU A 202 -0.14 12.97 -1.57
C LEU A 202 -0.61 12.76 -0.14
N SER A 203 0.15 12.05 0.68
CA SER A 203 -0.14 11.86 2.10
C SER A 203 -0.17 13.20 2.86
N SER A 204 0.76 14.10 2.57
CA SER A 204 0.80 15.44 3.17
C SER A 204 -0.42 16.28 2.79
N ILE A 205 -0.84 16.23 1.52
CA ILE A 205 -2.05 16.94 1.04
C ILE A 205 -3.31 16.39 1.75
N VAL A 206 -3.42 15.07 1.87
CA VAL A 206 -4.56 14.44 2.55
C VAL A 206 -4.61 14.88 4.03
N ASN A 207 -3.49 14.89 4.74
CA ASN A 207 -3.45 15.33 6.13
C ASN A 207 -3.88 16.80 6.28
N ILE A 208 -3.41 17.69 5.40
CA ILE A 208 -3.82 19.11 5.41
C ILE A 208 -5.33 19.22 5.20
N THR A 209 -5.91 18.46 4.29
CA THR A 209 -7.35 18.51 4.01
C THR A 209 -8.19 17.95 5.17
N TYR A 210 -7.69 16.96 5.90
CA TYR A 210 -8.40 16.41 7.07
C TYR A 210 -8.35 17.30 8.31
N ASP A 211 -7.34 18.19 8.43
CA ASP A 211 -7.25 19.12 9.55
C ASP A 211 -8.11 20.38 9.40
N LEU A 212 -8.61 20.65 8.18
CA LEU A 212 -9.52 21.76 7.91
C LEU A 212 -10.96 21.33 8.22
N LYS A 213 -11.56 21.95 9.25
CA LYS A 213 -12.94 21.67 9.66
C LYS A 213 -13.74 22.98 9.68
N PRO A 214 -14.99 22.98 9.22
CA PRO A 214 -15.87 24.11 9.41
C PRO A 214 -16.14 24.30 10.90
N PHE A 215 -16.36 25.56 11.30
CA PHE A 215 -16.67 25.95 12.67
C PHE A 215 -17.77 25.09 13.31
N SER A 216 -18.82 24.81 12.56
CA SER A 216 -19.94 23.98 13.02
C SER A 216 -19.57 22.54 13.39
N GLN A 217 -18.57 21.96 12.73
CA GLN A 217 -18.10 20.59 13.06
C GLN A 217 -17.13 20.54 14.25
N VAL A 218 -16.51 21.66 14.57
CA VAL A 218 -15.48 21.71 15.61
C VAL A 218 -16.07 22.03 16.97
N LEU A 219 -16.96 23.00 17.01
CA LEU A 219 -17.48 23.57 18.26
C LEU A 219 -18.81 22.95 18.70
N LEU A 220 -19.50 22.24 17.82
CA LEU A 220 -20.91 21.88 18.05
C LEU A 220 -21.20 20.45 17.60
N GLN A 221 -20.49 19.52 18.17
CA GLN A 221 -20.44 18.12 17.72
C GLN A 221 -21.81 17.41 17.59
N ASP A 222 -22.89 17.83 18.24
CA ASP A 222 -24.13 17.04 18.21
C ASP A 222 -25.50 17.76 18.18
N ASN A 223 -25.61 19.11 18.29
CA ASN A 223 -26.93 19.74 18.47
C ASN A 223 -27.11 21.12 17.82
N PHE A 224 -26.68 21.33 16.57
CA PHE A 224 -26.73 22.64 15.92
C PHE A 224 -28.05 23.00 15.20
N ASP A 225 -29.16 22.42 15.56
CA ASP A 225 -30.50 22.87 15.12
C ASP A 225 -31.04 24.01 16.02
N GLN A 226 -30.28 24.46 17.04
CA GLN A 226 -30.69 25.54 17.91
C GLN A 226 -30.09 26.86 17.47
N GLN A 227 -30.89 27.90 17.34
CA GLN A 227 -30.49 29.27 17.02
C GLN A 227 -29.50 29.75 18.06
N ILE A 228 -28.27 30.07 17.60
CA ILE A 228 -27.28 30.75 18.42
C ILE A 228 -27.74 32.20 18.56
N GLN A 229 -28.02 32.61 19.80
CA GLN A 229 -28.31 34.00 20.10
C GLN A 229 -27.02 34.64 20.64
N VAL A 230 -26.32 35.39 19.80
CA VAL A 230 -25.19 36.24 20.19
C VAL A 230 -25.73 37.64 20.44
N THR A 231 -26.04 37.98 21.67
CA THR A 231 -26.58 39.31 22.03
C THR A 231 -25.50 40.28 22.48
N HIS A 232 -24.48 39.79 23.12
CA HIS A 232 -23.40 40.60 23.69
C HIS A 232 -22.04 39.98 23.37
N CYS A 233 -21.04 40.84 23.19
CA CYS A 233 -19.65 40.47 23.22
C CYS A 233 -18.84 41.45 24.08
N PHE A 234 -17.69 41.01 24.54
CA PHE A 234 -16.84 41.82 25.37
C PHE A 234 -15.49 42.02 24.68
N ASP A 235 -15.10 43.29 24.49
CA ASP A 235 -13.78 43.64 23.98
C ASP A 235 -12.81 43.82 25.16
N ILE A 236 -11.89 42.86 25.28
CA ILE A 236 -10.92 42.84 26.37
C ILE A 236 -9.96 44.03 26.28
N ASN A 237 -9.60 44.47 25.06
CA ASN A 237 -8.61 45.52 24.89
C ASN A 237 -9.13 46.90 25.33
N THR A 238 -10.42 47.16 25.07
CA THR A 238 -11.06 48.43 25.46
C THR A 238 -11.78 48.34 26.78
N ASN A 239 -11.95 47.12 27.30
CA ASN A 239 -12.71 46.81 28.55
C ASN A 239 -14.18 47.28 28.45
N HIS A 240 -14.77 47.22 27.28
CA HIS A 240 -16.15 47.60 27.04
C HIS A 240 -17.01 46.38 26.61
N THR A 241 -18.24 46.36 27.10
CA THR A 241 -19.27 45.47 26.56
C THR A 241 -19.80 46.05 25.26
N LEU A 242 -19.87 45.23 24.26
CA LEU A 242 -20.39 45.56 22.93
C LEU A 242 -21.74 44.85 22.74
N THR A 243 -22.71 45.57 22.19
CA THR A 243 -23.98 44.98 21.76
C THR A 243 -23.88 44.60 20.29
N VAL A 244 -24.33 43.40 19.93
CA VAL A 244 -24.34 42.93 18.56
C VAL A 244 -25.60 43.44 17.86
N LYS A 245 -25.43 44.29 16.81
CA LYS A 245 -26.53 44.87 16.02
C LYS A 245 -27.20 43.84 15.14
N ASP A 246 -26.43 42.89 14.62
CA ASP A 246 -26.89 41.83 13.74
C ASP A 246 -26.48 40.45 14.29
N PRO A 247 -27.29 39.87 15.20
CA PRO A 247 -26.96 38.56 15.79
C PRO A 247 -26.96 37.42 14.75
N ASP A 248 -27.84 37.48 13.74
CA ASP A 248 -27.92 36.45 12.71
C ASP A 248 -26.70 36.51 11.78
N GLY A 249 -26.30 37.72 11.38
CA GLY A 249 -25.08 37.95 10.59
C GLY A 249 -23.81 37.50 11.34
N MET A 250 -23.73 37.74 12.66
CA MET A 250 -22.63 37.26 13.49
C MET A 250 -22.57 35.72 13.52
N ALA A 251 -23.72 35.06 13.68
CA ALA A 251 -23.80 33.61 13.69
C ALA A 251 -23.42 33.01 12.34
N GLU A 252 -23.88 33.59 11.22
CA GLU A 252 -23.52 33.16 9.87
C GLU A 252 -22.03 33.35 9.60
N TYR A 253 -21.46 34.48 10.02
CA TYR A 253 -20.03 34.75 9.90
C TYR A 253 -19.19 33.72 10.66
N LEU A 254 -19.51 33.43 11.92
CA LEU A 254 -18.82 32.40 12.71
C LEU A 254 -18.91 31.03 12.03
N GLN A 255 -20.08 30.65 11.52
CA GLN A 255 -20.29 29.38 10.82
C GLN A 255 -19.49 29.26 9.52
N SER A 256 -19.21 30.37 8.86
CA SER A 256 -18.44 30.42 7.61
C SER A 256 -16.94 30.17 7.82
N MET A 257 -16.45 30.26 9.07
CA MET A 257 -15.03 30.10 9.37
C MET A 257 -14.57 28.67 9.18
N VAL A 258 -13.40 28.51 8.58
CA VAL A 258 -12.69 27.23 8.43
C VAL A 258 -11.56 27.18 9.44
N LEU A 259 -11.60 26.17 10.30
CA LEU A 259 -10.70 26.04 11.44
C LEU A 259 -9.68 24.92 11.23
N SER A 260 -8.45 25.13 11.69
CA SER A 260 -7.41 24.12 11.76
C SER A 260 -6.85 24.04 13.18
N LYS A 261 -6.51 22.83 13.64
CA LYS A 261 -5.88 22.66 14.94
C LYS A 261 -4.54 23.40 14.97
N THR A 262 -4.30 24.19 16.02
CA THR A 262 -3.01 24.83 16.25
C THR A 262 -2.26 24.15 17.39
N ALA A 263 -0.95 23.99 17.20
CA ALA A 263 -0.02 23.56 18.24
C ALA A 263 0.69 24.75 18.90
N ARG A 264 0.31 25.99 18.55
CA ARG A 264 0.93 27.18 19.15
C ARG A 264 0.52 27.29 20.60
N GLU A 265 1.48 27.66 21.45
CA GLU A 265 1.20 28.05 22.82
C GLU A 265 0.37 29.34 22.85
N PRO A 266 -0.56 29.49 23.80
CA PRO A 266 -1.37 30.69 23.91
C PRO A 266 -0.49 31.95 24.01
N GLN A 267 -0.65 32.89 23.11
CA GLN A 267 -0.11 34.24 23.24
C GLN A 267 -1.10 35.03 24.08
N TYR A 268 -0.59 35.90 24.93
CA TYR A 268 -1.41 36.74 25.82
C TYR A 268 -1.37 38.25 25.48
N ASP A 269 -0.70 38.58 24.37
CA ASP A 269 -0.61 39.97 23.88
C ASP A 269 -1.28 40.02 22.49
N PHE A 270 -2.60 40.23 22.50
CA PHE A 270 -3.44 40.29 21.29
C PHE A 270 -3.73 41.72 20.91
N LYS A 271 -3.67 42.01 19.63
CA LYS A 271 -4.09 43.28 19.06
C LYS A 271 -5.61 43.42 19.08
N HIS A 272 -6.33 42.35 18.84
CA HIS A 272 -7.77 42.27 18.90
C HIS A 272 -8.17 41.04 19.73
N HIS A 273 -9.08 41.24 20.70
CA HIS A 273 -9.53 40.16 21.57
C HIS A 273 -10.99 40.37 21.98
N PHE A 274 -11.90 39.61 21.34
CA PHE A 274 -13.30 39.59 21.67
C PHE A 274 -13.69 38.30 22.36
N VAL A 275 -14.52 38.39 23.39
CA VAL A 275 -15.15 37.25 24.04
C VAL A 275 -16.63 37.25 23.68
N ILE A 276 -17.09 36.21 23.08
CA ILE A 276 -18.48 35.98 22.75
C ILE A 276 -19.04 34.93 23.69
N GLU A 277 -20.10 35.25 24.41
CA GLU A 277 -20.81 34.33 25.24
C GLU A 277 -21.99 33.74 24.46
N LEU A 278 -22.04 32.42 24.35
CA LEU A 278 -23.11 31.69 23.72
C LEU A 278 -23.88 30.93 24.79
N TYR A 279 -25.13 31.25 24.92
CA TYR A 279 -26.04 30.54 25.81
C TYR A 279 -26.88 29.56 25.02
N THR A 280 -26.88 28.31 25.44
CA THR A 280 -27.76 27.26 24.90
C THR A 280 -28.54 26.62 26.02
N ASP A 281 -29.66 25.94 25.73
CA ASP A 281 -30.45 25.25 26.74
C ASP A 281 -29.70 24.15 27.53
N GLN A 282 -28.52 23.74 27.04
CA GLN A 282 -27.77 22.63 27.61
C GLN A 282 -26.40 23.01 28.17
N ALA A 283 -25.78 24.10 27.69
CA ALA A 283 -24.46 24.51 28.12
C ALA A 283 -24.14 25.97 27.79
N ASP A 284 -23.26 26.58 28.57
CA ASP A 284 -22.74 27.93 28.37
C ASP A 284 -21.34 27.82 27.78
N TYR A 285 -21.15 28.42 26.61
CA TYR A 285 -19.89 28.41 25.89
C TYR A 285 -19.29 29.79 25.79
N TRP A 286 -17.97 29.87 25.96
CA TRP A 286 -17.23 31.10 25.74
C TRP A 286 -16.29 30.92 24.53
N ILE A 287 -16.48 31.79 23.56
CA ILE A 287 -15.64 31.85 22.35
C ILE A 287 -14.76 33.07 22.43
N ASN A 288 -13.46 32.89 22.51
CA ASN A 288 -12.51 33.95 22.44
C ASN A 288 -11.98 34.04 21.01
N LEU A 289 -12.19 35.19 20.37
CA LEU A 289 -11.60 35.54 19.11
C LEU A 289 -10.33 36.33 19.39
N GLU A 290 -9.18 35.83 18.99
CA GLU A 290 -7.85 36.34 19.30
C GLU A 290 -7.05 36.50 18.01
N ASP A 291 -6.87 37.73 17.50
CA ASP A 291 -6.20 38.06 16.24
C ASP A 291 -6.60 37.14 15.06
N ASP A 292 -5.97 35.97 14.90
CA ASP A 292 -6.22 34.97 13.86
C ASP A 292 -6.60 33.59 14.45
N THR A 293 -6.92 33.54 15.75
CA THR A 293 -7.25 32.28 16.44
C THR A 293 -8.58 32.37 17.16
N ILE A 294 -9.20 31.21 17.32
CA ILE A 294 -10.39 31.00 18.13
C ILE A 294 -10.06 30.06 19.27
N ARG A 295 -10.34 30.50 20.48
CA ARG A 295 -10.30 29.63 21.66
C ARG A 295 -11.72 29.39 22.15
N TYR A 296 -12.07 28.11 22.22
CA TYR A 296 -13.34 27.65 22.69
C TYR A 296 -13.21 27.07 24.10
N ASN A 297 -14.06 27.55 25.00
CA ASN A 297 -14.14 27.07 26.37
C ASN A 297 -15.55 26.52 26.60
N ASP A 298 -15.63 25.23 26.90
CA ASP A 298 -16.83 24.59 27.39
C ASP A 298 -16.78 24.57 28.92
N ASN A 299 -17.61 25.39 29.55
CA ASN A 299 -17.64 25.50 31.01
C ASN A 299 -18.30 24.27 31.66
N THR A 300 -19.09 23.52 30.93
CA THR A 300 -19.76 22.32 31.44
C THR A 300 -18.79 21.15 31.54
N LEU A 301 -17.92 21.02 30.54
CA LEU A 301 -16.91 19.94 30.47
C LEU A 301 -15.52 20.35 30.96
N ASN A 302 -15.35 21.62 31.32
CA ASN A 302 -14.04 22.23 31.69
C ASN A 302 -12.98 21.95 30.60
N LEU A 303 -13.37 22.10 29.34
CA LEU A 303 -12.55 21.83 28.18
C LEU A 303 -12.22 23.13 27.46
N SER A 304 -10.94 23.35 27.16
CA SER A 304 -10.47 24.48 26.36
C SER A 304 -9.74 23.97 25.12
N MET A 305 -10.14 24.44 23.95
CA MET A 305 -9.51 24.09 22.67
C MET A 305 -9.20 25.36 21.88
N GLN A 306 -8.06 25.38 21.20
CA GLN A 306 -7.63 26.50 20.37
C GLN A 306 -7.46 26.08 18.91
N TYR A 307 -7.94 26.91 18.00
CA TYR A 307 -7.90 26.71 16.56
C TYR A 307 -7.42 27.96 15.86
N HIS A 308 -6.73 27.78 14.74
CA HIS A 308 -6.36 28.86 13.84
C HIS A 308 -7.46 29.02 12.77
N VAL A 309 -7.84 30.29 12.48
CA VAL A 309 -8.83 30.63 11.44
C VAL A 309 -8.12 30.74 10.11
N ASN A 310 -8.41 29.84 9.19
CA ASN A 310 -7.85 29.93 7.84
C ASN A 310 -8.48 31.09 7.07
N GLY A 311 -7.65 32.00 6.63
CA GLY A 311 -8.06 33.26 5.99
C GLY A 311 -8.09 34.45 6.95
N GLY A 312 -7.87 34.22 8.26
CA GLY A 312 -7.89 35.25 9.30
C GLY A 312 -9.31 35.66 9.72
N ILE A 313 -9.41 36.51 10.72
CA ILE A 313 -10.66 37.07 11.22
C ILE A 313 -10.86 38.47 10.60
N ASP A 314 -12.01 38.71 9.99
CA ASP A 314 -12.36 40.05 9.47
C ASP A 314 -12.83 40.96 10.60
N TRP A 315 -11.88 41.63 11.21
CA TRP A 315 -12.10 42.54 12.32
C TRP A 315 -12.89 43.77 11.95
N ASP A 316 -12.74 44.27 10.70
CA ASP A 316 -13.50 45.40 10.20
C ASP A 316 -14.99 45.08 10.10
N TYR A 317 -15.29 43.85 9.64
CA TYR A 317 -16.67 43.34 9.63
C TYR A 317 -17.22 43.22 11.05
N LEU A 318 -16.52 42.56 11.97
CA LEU A 318 -16.94 42.40 13.35
C LEU A 318 -17.21 43.74 14.07
N MET A 319 -16.34 44.73 13.85
CA MET A 319 -16.51 46.06 14.41
C MET A 319 -17.71 46.80 13.77
N SER A 320 -18.06 46.52 12.53
CA SER A 320 -19.22 47.14 11.85
C SER A 320 -20.58 46.67 12.39
N ILE A 321 -20.65 45.43 12.83
CA ILE A 321 -21.89 44.78 13.37
C ILE A 321 -22.02 44.90 14.88
N THR A 322 -21.06 45.54 15.57
CA THR A 322 -21.06 45.75 17.03
C THR A 322 -21.15 47.24 17.36
N GLU A 323 -21.67 47.59 18.55
CA GLU A 323 -21.76 48.93 19.08
C GLU A 323 -21.49 48.92 20.57
N THR A 324 -20.81 49.94 21.05
CA THR A 324 -20.58 50.05 22.49
C THR A 324 -21.90 50.12 23.27
N ALA A 325 -22.10 49.24 24.22
CA ALA A 325 -23.28 49.30 25.08
C ALA A 325 -23.21 50.57 25.93
N GLU A 326 -24.28 51.40 25.87
CA GLU A 326 -24.39 52.61 26.70
C GLU A 326 -24.50 52.26 28.20
#